data_92a0c239ca395a4a5a094b4b816548fb
#
_entry.id   92a0c239ca395a4a5a094b4b816548fb
#
_cell.length_a   1.000
_cell.length_b   1.000
_cell.length_c   1.000
_cell.angle_alpha   90.00
_cell.angle_beta   90.00
_cell.angle_gamma   90.00
#
_symmetry.space_group_name_H-M   'P 1'
#
loop_
_entity.id
_entity.type
_entity.pdbx_description
1 polymer ?
#
loop_
_entity_poly.entity_id
_entity_poly.type
_entity_poly.pdbx_seq_one_letter_code
_entity_poly.pdbx_strand_id
1 'polypeptide(L)'
;MADLSRTLPICAKGGVAGAEELLAVATTLAAARRLRRQIDDPELRPMTTAVVEGLRTLPELEQRLRFCIEDTGRVADRASPPLGQLRQQIAAARAERRDRLNELLRRYAALLQDSVIAERNGRPVLAVKAGAASQLPGLVHDSSASGSTVFIEPQAVIPLGNRLRQLEGEEREAELAVLLELSGLVGQEAPAIEQLQQILLQLDFGLARARYGAWIGAVR
;
A
#
# COMPACT_ATOMS: atom_id res chain seq x y z
N MET A 1 -6.98 13.50 -14.42
CA MET A 1 -5.99 12.52 -14.92
C MET A 1 -4.81 12.52 -13.96
N ALA A 2 -4.25 11.37 -13.61
CA ALA A 2 -3.07 11.32 -12.74
C ALA A 2 -1.80 11.74 -13.51
N ASP A 3 -0.86 12.40 -12.80
CA ASP A 3 0.45 12.72 -13.35
C ASP A 3 1.38 11.50 -13.21
N LEU A 4 1.79 10.92 -14.32
CA LEU A 4 2.68 9.75 -14.38
C LEU A 4 4.13 10.12 -14.74
N SER A 5 4.44 11.41 -14.84
CA SER A 5 5.74 11.92 -15.31
C SER A 5 6.93 11.46 -14.45
N ARG A 6 6.71 11.12 -13.20
CA ARG A 6 7.72 10.55 -12.29
C ARG A 6 7.73 9.02 -12.33
N THR A 7 6.56 8.40 -12.35
CA THR A 7 6.40 6.96 -12.23
C THR A 7 6.96 6.21 -13.44
N LEU A 8 6.63 6.67 -14.66
CA LEU A 8 7.06 5.97 -15.88
C LEU A 8 8.60 5.92 -16.05
N PRO A 9 9.35 7.04 -15.86
CA PRO A 9 10.81 6.98 -15.92
C PRO A 9 11.46 6.10 -14.84
N ILE A 10 10.87 6.05 -13.64
CA ILE A 10 11.35 5.15 -12.58
C ILE A 10 11.19 3.69 -13.03
N CYS A 11 10.01 3.30 -13.48
CA CYS A 11 9.74 1.95 -13.95
C CYS A 11 10.59 1.58 -15.18
N ALA A 12 10.73 2.48 -16.15
CA ALA A 12 11.53 2.27 -17.36
C ALA A 12 13.02 2.04 -17.06
N LYS A 13 13.54 2.59 -15.97
CA LYS A 13 14.92 2.38 -15.50
C LYS A 13 15.08 1.18 -14.56
N GLY A 14 14.04 0.36 -14.37
CA GLY A 14 14.06 -0.79 -13.47
C GLY A 14 13.90 -0.43 -11.99
N GLY A 15 13.48 0.79 -11.67
CA GLY A 15 13.12 1.19 -10.31
C GLY A 15 11.75 0.66 -9.90
N VAL A 16 11.44 0.79 -8.62
CA VAL A 16 10.17 0.34 -8.02
C VAL A 16 9.27 1.53 -7.76
N ALA A 17 8.06 1.49 -8.32
CA ALA A 17 6.98 2.44 -8.04
C ALA A 17 6.13 1.94 -6.86
N GLY A 18 5.56 2.86 -6.10
CA GLY A 18 4.65 2.55 -5.01
C GLY A 18 3.29 2.06 -5.51
N ALA A 19 2.54 1.40 -4.63
CA ALA A 19 1.24 0.83 -4.98
C ALA A 19 0.24 1.91 -5.45
N GLU A 20 0.21 3.09 -4.83
CA GLU A 20 -0.64 4.20 -5.25
C GLU A 20 -0.27 4.73 -6.66
N GLU A 21 1.04 4.79 -6.96
CA GLU A 21 1.53 5.22 -8.28
C GLU A 21 1.12 4.21 -9.36
N LEU A 22 1.26 2.91 -9.09
CA LEU A 22 0.83 1.84 -9.99
C LEU A 22 -0.70 1.81 -10.17
N LEU A 23 -1.46 2.11 -9.12
CA LEU A 23 -2.93 2.28 -9.21
C LEU A 23 -3.29 3.48 -10.10
N ALA A 24 -2.53 4.56 -10.05
CA ALA A 24 -2.71 5.71 -10.94
C ALA A 24 -2.49 5.34 -12.41
N VAL A 25 -1.49 4.48 -12.70
CA VAL A 25 -1.31 3.91 -14.04
C VAL A 25 -2.53 3.09 -14.45
N ALA A 26 -3.00 2.16 -13.62
CA ALA A 26 -4.18 1.34 -13.90
C ALA A 26 -5.44 2.20 -14.17
N THR A 27 -5.61 3.26 -13.39
CA THR A 27 -6.74 4.19 -13.54
C THR A 27 -6.67 4.95 -14.86
N THR A 28 -5.48 5.37 -15.27
CA THR A 28 -5.24 6.04 -16.56
C THR A 28 -5.52 5.09 -17.73
N LEU A 29 -5.06 3.84 -17.66
CA LEU A 29 -5.35 2.81 -18.67
C LEU A 29 -6.84 2.53 -18.80
N ALA A 30 -7.55 2.42 -17.66
CA ALA A 30 -9.01 2.23 -17.65
C ALA A 30 -9.77 3.41 -18.27
N ALA A 31 -9.31 4.64 -18.01
CA ALA A 31 -9.90 5.84 -18.61
C ALA A 31 -9.71 5.85 -20.14
N ALA A 32 -8.51 5.55 -20.61
CA ALA A 32 -8.20 5.46 -22.04
C ALA A 32 -9.04 4.40 -22.75
N ARG A 33 -9.17 3.22 -22.15
CA ARG A 33 -10.00 2.13 -22.69
C ARG A 33 -11.47 2.51 -22.78
N ARG A 34 -12.02 3.19 -21.74
CA ARG A 34 -13.40 3.71 -21.76
C ARG A 34 -13.58 4.76 -22.85
N LEU A 35 -12.64 5.70 -22.97
CA LEU A 35 -12.69 6.77 -23.95
C LEU A 35 -12.67 6.20 -25.38
N ARG A 36 -11.78 5.23 -25.67
CA ARG A 36 -11.72 4.59 -26.98
C ARG A 36 -13.03 3.93 -27.38
N ARG A 37 -13.73 3.30 -26.40
CA ARG A 37 -15.06 2.69 -26.65
C ARG A 37 -16.16 3.70 -26.93
N GLN A 38 -16.01 4.95 -26.47
CA GLN A 38 -16.99 6.02 -26.70
C GLN A 38 -16.72 6.79 -27.98
N ILE A 39 -15.50 6.71 -28.52
CA ILE A 39 -15.06 7.41 -29.73
C ILE A 39 -14.71 6.34 -30.78
N ASP A 40 -15.68 5.52 -31.17
CA ASP A 40 -15.50 4.42 -32.12
C ASP A 40 -16.22 4.68 -33.47
N ASP A 41 -16.94 5.78 -33.60
CA ASP A 41 -17.72 6.12 -34.79
C ASP A 41 -17.00 7.22 -35.60
N PRO A 42 -16.28 6.87 -36.69
CA PRO A 42 -15.57 7.83 -37.53
C PRO A 42 -16.51 8.71 -38.36
N GLU A 43 -17.73 8.28 -38.65
CA GLU A 43 -18.68 9.07 -39.43
C GLU A 43 -19.25 10.22 -38.59
N LEU A 44 -19.58 9.95 -37.31
CA LEU A 44 -20.11 10.97 -36.38
C LEU A 44 -19.00 11.87 -35.81
N ARG A 45 -17.76 11.37 -35.68
CA ARG A 45 -16.70 12.03 -34.93
C ARG A 45 -15.32 11.91 -35.60
N PRO A 46 -15.16 12.29 -36.89
CA PRO A 46 -13.94 12.03 -37.64
C PRO A 46 -12.68 12.63 -37.00
N MET A 47 -12.77 13.85 -36.47
CA MET A 47 -11.61 14.52 -35.84
C MET A 47 -11.15 13.83 -34.54
N THR A 48 -12.08 13.43 -33.68
CA THR A 48 -11.73 12.77 -32.45
C THR A 48 -11.31 11.32 -32.66
N THR A 49 -11.89 10.64 -33.65
CA THR A 49 -11.48 9.29 -34.06
C THR A 49 -10.04 9.29 -34.56
N ALA A 50 -9.64 10.24 -35.39
CA ALA A 50 -8.27 10.38 -35.85
C ALA A 50 -7.27 10.58 -34.68
N VAL A 51 -7.65 11.34 -33.63
CA VAL A 51 -6.80 11.54 -32.46
C VAL A 51 -6.64 10.26 -31.64
N VAL A 52 -7.70 9.45 -31.51
CA VAL A 52 -7.66 8.20 -30.72
C VAL A 52 -7.17 6.98 -31.50
N GLU A 53 -6.96 7.10 -32.81
CA GLU A 53 -6.51 5.98 -33.67
C GLU A 53 -5.17 5.41 -33.19
N GLY A 54 -4.25 6.27 -32.73
CA GLY A 54 -2.96 5.89 -32.16
C GLY A 54 -3.02 5.41 -30.70
N LEU A 55 -4.20 5.39 -30.06
CA LEU A 55 -4.35 5.04 -28.65
C LEU A 55 -4.31 3.52 -28.47
N ARG A 56 -3.15 3.02 -28.01
CA ARG A 56 -2.97 1.62 -27.67
C ARG A 56 -3.53 1.35 -26.26
N THR A 57 -4.54 0.50 -26.16
CA THR A 57 -5.05 0.03 -24.87
C THR A 57 -4.22 -1.17 -24.39
N LEU A 58 -3.97 -1.26 -23.10
CA LEU A 58 -3.18 -2.32 -22.45
C LEU A 58 -4.07 -3.04 -21.42
N PRO A 59 -5.07 -3.83 -21.86
CA PRO A 59 -6.06 -4.41 -20.96
C PRO A 59 -5.45 -5.44 -20.00
N GLU A 60 -4.45 -6.20 -20.43
CA GLU A 60 -3.77 -7.20 -19.59
C GLU A 60 -3.00 -6.54 -18.47
N LEU A 61 -2.25 -5.47 -18.75
CA LEU A 61 -1.55 -4.68 -17.75
C LEU A 61 -2.54 -4.02 -16.78
N GLU A 62 -3.61 -3.40 -17.30
CA GLU A 62 -4.67 -2.82 -16.46
C GLU A 62 -5.25 -3.86 -15.49
N GLN A 63 -5.58 -5.05 -16.02
CA GLN A 63 -6.15 -6.13 -15.22
C GLN A 63 -5.16 -6.64 -14.17
N ARG A 64 -3.89 -6.83 -14.54
CA ARG A 64 -2.85 -7.29 -13.59
C ARG A 64 -2.64 -6.29 -12.46
N LEU A 65 -2.54 -5.00 -12.77
CA LEU A 65 -2.41 -3.94 -11.77
C LEU A 65 -3.62 -3.92 -10.82
N ARG A 66 -4.86 -3.95 -11.35
CA ARG A 66 -6.09 -3.97 -10.54
C ARG A 66 -6.29 -5.26 -9.75
N PHE A 67 -5.75 -6.36 -10.23
CA PHE A 67 -5.75 -7.61 -9.48
C PHE A 67 -4.82 -7.53 -8.27
N CYS A 68 -3.65 -6.92 -8.43
CA CYS A 68 -2.62 -6.88 -7.39
C CYS A 68 -2.76 -5.69 -6.43
N ILE A 69 -3.45 -4.60 -6.84
CA ILE A 69 -3.57 -3.38 -6.04
C ILE A 69 -5.05 -3.09 -5.80
N GLU A 70 -5.38 -2.83 -4.54
CA GLU A 70 -6.71 -2.43 -4.12
C GLU A 70 -6.98 -0.95 -4.41
N ASP A 71 -8.25 -0.55 -4.46
CA ASP A 71 -8.64 0.85 -4.65
C ASP A 71 -8.15 1.78 -3.52
N THR A 72 -7.76 1.21 -2.39
CA THR A 72 -7.12 1.91 -1.27
C THR A 72 -5.65 2.26 -1.51
N GLY A 73 -5.05 1.82 -2.63
CA GLY A 73 -3.63 1.99 -2.91
C GLY A 73 -2.71 1.00 -2.17
N ARG A 74 -3.24 -0.11 -1.66
CA ARG A 74 -2.47 -1.17 -0.99
C ARG A 74 -2.32 -2.38 -1.89
N VAL A 75 -1.20 -3.10 -1.74
CA VAL A 75 -1.03 -4.40 -2.39
C VAL A 75 -1.99 -5.40 -1.78
N ALA A 76 -2.80 -6.04 -2.62
CA ALA A 76 -3.82 -6.99 -2.20
C ALA A 76 -3.22 -8.32 -1.74
N ASP A 77 -3.88 -9.01 -0.82
CA ASP A 77 -3.45 -10.34 -0.34
C ASP A 77 -3.40 -11.37 -1.48
N ARG A 78 -4.28 -11.22 -2.47
CA ARG A 78 -4.34 -12.07 -3.66
C ARG A 78 -3.21 -11.80 -4.67
N ALA A 79 -2.43 -10.74 -4.51
CA ALA A 79 -1.37 -10.37 -5.43
C ALA A 79 -0.30 -11.47 -5.56
N SER A 80 0.01 -12.12 -4.44
CA SER A 80 0.84 -13.32 -4.42
C SER A 80 0.44 -14.26 -3.28
N PRO A 81 0.49 -15.60 -3.48
CA PRO A 81 0.17 -16.56 -2.42
C PRO A 81 1.03 -16.38 -1.15
N PRO A 82 2.35 -16.14 -1.23
CA PRO A 82 3.17 -15.89 -0.05
C PRO A 82 2.70 -14.68 0.77
N LEU A 83 2.36 -13.57 0.12
CA LEU A 83 1.93 -12.34 0.79
C LEU A 83 0.64 -12.57 1.58
N GLY A 84 -0.36 -13.20 0.97
CA GLY A 84 -1.62 -13.51 1.65
C GLY A 84 -1.44 -14.42 2.85
N GLN A 85 -0.59 -15.46 2.73
CA GLN A 85 -0.27 -16.38 3.83
C GLN A 85 0.46 -15.67 4.98
N LEU A 86 1.45 -14.83 4.66
CA LEU A 86 2.20 -14.06 5.66
C LEU A 86 1.30 -13.13 6.45
N ARG A 87 0.38 -12.42 5.80
CA ARG A 87 -0.58 -11.53 6.47
C ARG A 87 -1.53 -12.30 7.41
N GLN A 88 -1.96 -13.49 7.02
CA GLN A 88 -2.74 -14.37 7.90
C GLN A 88 -1.91 -14.82 9.11
N GLN A 89 -0.64 -15.22 8.92
CA GLN A 89 0.24 -15.60 10.00
C GLN A 89 0.56 -14.44 10.95
N ILE A 90 0.74 -13.22 10.42
CA ILE A 90 0.93 -12.01 11.21
C ILE A 90 -0.31 -11.73 12.06
N ALA A 91 -1.50 -11.83 11.49
CA ALA A 91 -2.74 -11.65 12.24
C ALA A 91 -2.89 -12.66 13.39
N ALA A 92 -2.59 -13.94 13.12
CA ALA A 92 -2.60 -14.99 14.13
C ALA A 92 -1.55 -14.75 15.24
N ALA A 93 -0.31 -14.38 14.86
CA ALA A 93 0.77 -14.12 15.80
C ALA A 93 0.48 -12.87 16.68
N ARG A 94 -0.17 -11.86 16.13
CA ARG A 94 -0.63 -10.67 16.88
C ARG A 94 -1.70 -11.04 17.90
N ALA A 95 -2.65 -11.88 17.51
CA ALA A 95 -3.69 -12.38 18.42
C ALA A 95 -3.09 -13.20 19.56
N GLU A 96 -2.23 -14.19 19.25
CA GLU A 96 -1.53 -15.03 20.23
C GLU A 96 -0.73 -14.18 21.25
N ARG A 97 0.05 -13.20 20.75
CA ARG A 97 0.82 -12.30 21.62
C ARG A 97 -0.09 -11.49 22.54
N ARG A 98 -1.19 -10.94 22.00
CA ARG A 98 -2.15 -10.17 22.78
C ARG A 98 -2.81 -11.02 23.88
N ASP A 99 -3.22 -12.23 23.55
CA ASP A 99 -3.89 -13.12 24.49
C ASP A 99 -2.93 -13.55 25.60
N ARG A 100 -1.67 -13.82 25.26
CA ARG A 100 -0.62 -14.10 26.25
C ARG A 100 -0.34 -12.93 27.18
N LEU A 101 -0.28 -11.72 26.66
CA LEU A 101 -0.12 -10.51 27.47
C LEU A 101 -1.31 -10.30 28.41
N ASN A 102 -2.54 -10.51 27.96
CA ASN A 102 -3.73 -10.40 28.79
C ASN A 102 -3.79 -11.46 29.89
N GLU A 103 -3.30 -12.69 29.61
CA GLU A 103 -3.15 -13.74 30.62
C GLU A 103 -2.15 -13.30 31.72
N LEU A 104 -0.99 -12.78 31.29
CA LEU A 104 0.05 -12.30 32.21
C LEU A 104 -0.40 -11.10 33.05
N LEU A 105 -1.15 -10.16 32.46
CA LEU A 105 -1.77 -9.05 33.20
C LEU A 105 -2.64 -9.57 34.37
N ARG A 106 -3.48 -10.57 34.10
CA ARG A 106 -4.34 -11.16 35.13
C ARG A 106 -3.53 -11.93 36.17
N ARG A 107 -2.55 -12.73 35.71
CA ARG A 107 -1.72 -13.56 36.60
C ARG A 107 -0.88 -12.73 37.57
N TYR A 108 -0.32 -11.61 37.10
CA TYR A 108 0.60 -10.79 37.87
C TYR A 108 -0.05 -9.47 38.37
N ALA A 109 -1.37 -9.38 38.37
CA ALA A 109 -2.11 -8.16 38.72
C ALA A 109 -1.65 -7.49 40.04
N ALA A 110 -1.32 -8.26 41.07
CA ALA A 110 -0.84 -7.77 42.35
C ALA A 110 0.54 -7.07 42.30
N LEU A 111 1.37 -7.45 41.31
CA LEU A 111 2.72 -6.89 41.12
C LEU A 111 2.72 -5.64 40.24
N LEU A 112 1.66 -5.41 39.48
CA LEU A 112 1.60 -4.33 38.51
C LEU A 112 1.31 -3.00 39.22
N GLN A 113 1.89 -1.93 38.68
CA GLN A 113 1.54 -0.54 39.04
C GLN A 113 0.23 -0.15 38.35
N ASP A 114 0.10 -0.52 37.06
CA ASP A 114 -1.08 -0.30 36.24
C ASP A 114 -1.43 -1.57 35.46
N SER A 115 -2.73 -1.88 35.34
CA SER A 115 -3.24 -3.03 34.56
C SER A 115 -3.35 -2.72 33.07
N VAL A 116 -2.32 -2.10 32.49
CA VAL A 116 -2.27 -1.71 31.08
C VAL A 116 -0.99 -2.24 30.45
N ILE A 117 -1.11 -2.71 29.19
CA ILE A 117 0.04 -3.03 28.36
C ILE A 117 0.58 -1.72 27.80
N ALA A 118 1.80 -1.36 28.19
CA ALA A 118 2.51 -0.23 27.64
C ALA A 118 3.44 -0.67 26.50
N GLU A 119 3.97 0.30 25.75
CA GLU A 119 5.00 0.06 24.76
C GLU A 119 6.28 0.83 25.12
N ARG A 120 7.43 0.16 25.01
CA ARG A 120 8.76 0.75 25.15
C ARG A 120 9.66 0.19 24.06
N ASN A 121 10.29 1.07 23.28
CA ASN A 121 11.19 0.69 22.18
C ASN A 121 10.55 -0.28 21.18
N GLY A 122 9.25 -0.13 20.89
CA GLY A 122 8.51 -1.03 19.99
C GLY A 122 8.26 -2.42 20.61
N ARG A 123 8.37 -2.58 21.92
CA ARG A 123 8.09 -3.81 22.65
C ARG A 123 6.94 -3.64 23.65
N PRO A 124 6.02 -4.61 23.74
CA PRO A 124 4.97 -4.57 24.77
C PRO A 124 5.57 -4.89 26.11
N VAL A 125 5.31 -4.04 27.09
CA VAL A 125 5.83 -4.16 28.44
C VAL A 125 4.73 -4.04 29.49
N LEU A 126 4.94 -4.63 30.67
CA LEU A 126 4.10 -4.47 31.82
C LEU A 126 4.75 -3.51 32.82
N ALA A 127 3.97 -2.58 33.37
CA ALA A 127 4.42 -1.65 34.37
C ALA A 127 4.39 -2.33 35.74
N VAL A 128 5.53 -2.74 36.25
CA VAL A 128 5.69 -3.50 37.52
C VAL A 128 6.20 -2.58 38.62
N LYS A 129 5.68 -2.72 39.83
CA LYS A 129 6.21 -2.05 41.03
C LYS A 129 7.68 -2.43 41.21
N ALA A 130 8.57 -1.44 41.41
CA ALA A 130 10.01 -1.68 41.48
C ALA A 130 10.41 -2.76 42.52
N GLY A 131 9.77 -2.76 43.67
CA GLY A 131 10.01 -3.77 44.73
C GLY A 131 9.54 -5.20 44.37
N ALA A 132 8.75 -5.34 43.30
CA ALA A 132 8.23 -6.64 42.83
C ALA A 132 8.84 -7.09 41.50
N ALA A 133 9.75 -6.32 40.92
CA ALA A 133 10.32 -6.57 39.59
C ALA A 133 10.96 -7.95 39.44
N SER A 134 11.61 -8.46 40.48
CA SER A 134 12.25 -9.79 40.49
C SER A 134 11.26 -10.96 40.40
N GLN A 135 9.98 -10.73 40.67
CA GLN A 135 8.93 -11.76 40.67
C GLN A 135 8.31 -11.97 39.28
N LEU A 136 8.54 -11.05 38.33
CA LEU A 136 8.12 -11.21 36.94
C LEU A 136 9.35 -11.51 36.07
N PRO A 137 9.55 -12.76 35.61
CA PRO A 137 10.63 -13.09 34.69
C PRO A 137 10.48 -12.34 33.37
N GLY A 138 11.50 -11.58 32.98
CA GLY A 138 11.46 -10.80 31.76
C GLY A 138 12.66 -9.88 31.58
N LEU A 139 12.62 -9.12 30.48
CA LEU A 139 13.64 -8.12 30.14
C LEU A 139 13.15 -6.72 30.58
N VAL A 140 13.96 -6.05 31.36
CA VAL A 140 13.74 -4.64 31.71
C VAL A 140 14.09 -3.76 30.53
N HIS A 141 13.13 -2.94 30.08
CA HIS A 141 13.34 -2.01 28.97
C HIS A 141 13.52 -0.58 29.47
N ASP A 142 12.88 -0.21 30.60
CA ASP A 142 12.89 1.15 31.10
C ASP A 142 12.47 1.19 32.58
N SER A 143 12.63 2.34 33.23
CA SER A 143 12.12 2.64 34.55
C SER A 143 11.51 4.04 34.59
N SER A 144 10.52 4.26 35.47
CA SER A 144 9.95 5.59 35.66
C SER A 144 11.00 6.56 36.25
N ALA A 145 10.84 7.85 36.01
CA ALA A 145 11.74 8.89 36.52
C ALA A 145 11.86 8.87 38.09
N SER A 146 10.83 8.46 38.79
CA SER A 146 10.83 8.29 40.25
C SER A 146 11.47 6.96 40.72
N GLY A 147 11.80 6.05 39.80
CA GLY A 147 12.29 4.70 40.10
C GLY A 147 11.25 3.77 40.72
N SER A 148 9.99 4.21 40.87
CA SER A 148 8.93 3.41 41.52
C SER A 148 8.33 2.33 40.62
N THR A 149 8.50 2.44 39.31
CA THR A 149 7.94 1.52 38.30
C THR A 149 9.04 1.04 37.36
N VAL A 150 9.03 -0.24 37.03
CA VAL A 150 9.94 -0.88 36.06
C VAL A 150 9.11 -1.44 34.92
N PHE A 151 9.51 -1.15 33.70
CA PHE A 151 8.83 -1.63 32.49
C PHE A 151 9.49 -2.92 31.99
N ILE A 152 8.79 -4.03 32.16
CA ILE A 152 9.32 -5.37 31.90
C ILE A 152 8.59 -6.00 30.73
N GLU A 153 9.33 -6.46 29.69
CA GLU A 153 8.83 -7.37 28.68
C GLU A 153 8.86 -8.79 29.27
N PRO A 154 7.70 -9.47 29.46
CA PRO A 154 7.69 -10.78 30.07
C PRO A 154 8.42 -11.80 29.18
N GLN A 155 9.23 -12.67 29.79
CA GLN A 155 10.01 -13.68 29.07
C GLN A 155 9.15 -14.55 28.14
N ALA A 156 7.92 -14.86 28.54
CA ALA A 156 6.97 -15.66 27.76
C ALA A 156 6.47 -14.95 26.48
N VAL A 157 6.67 -13.62 26.35
CA VAL A 157 6.23 -12.82 25.19
C VAL A 157 7.35 -12.54 24.22
N ILE A 158 8.60 -12.57 24.67
CA ILE A 158 9.79 -12.28 23.83
C ILE A 158 9.82 -13.14 22.55
N PRO A 159 9.64 -14.48 22.59
CA PRO A 159 9.65 -15.30 21.37
C PRO A 159 8.52 -14.92 20.40
N LEU A 160 7.32 -14.62 20.92
CA LEU A 160 6.17 -14.20 20.11
C LEU A 160 6.45 -12.87 19.41
N GLY A 161 7.05 -11.92 20.12
CA GLY A 161 7.47 -10.63 19.56
C GLY A 161 8.54 -10.77 18.48
N ASN A 162 9.50 -11.67 18.67
CA ASN A 162 10.55 -11.95 17.67
C ASN A 162 9.98 -12.61 16.41
N ARG A 163 9.10 -13.60 16.56
CA ARG A 163 8.42 -14.25 15.44
C ARG A 163 7.58 -13.25 14.65
N LEU A 164 6.85 -12.37 15.32
CA LEU A 164 6.06 -11.36 14.65
C LEU A 164 6.94 -10.41 13.81
N ARG A 165 8.06 -9.95 14.33
CA ARG A 165 9.01 -9.10 13.57
C ARG A 165 9.60 -9.80 12.36
N GLN A 166 9.89 -11.10 12.49
CA GLN A 166 10.37 -11.91 11.38
C GLN A 166 9.31 -11.98 10.28
N LEU A 167 8.06 -12.34 10.62
CA LEU A 167 6.95 -12.38 9.67
C LEU A 167 6.68 -11.03 8.99
N GLU A 168 6.76 -9.93 9.75
CA GLU A 168 6.63 -8.57 9.21
C GLU A 168 7.81 -8.18 8.28
N GLY A 169 8.98 -8.76 8.48
CA GLY A 169 10.13 -8.66 7.57
C GLY A 169 9.86 -9.39 6.25
N GLU A 170 9.46 -10.64 6.35
CA GLU A 170 9.11 -11.49 5.21
C GLU A 170 7.93 -10.92 4.39
N GLU A 171 6.93 -10.32 5.08
CA GLU A 171 5.81 -9.63 4.42
C GLU A 171 6.29 -8.44 3.58
N ARG A 172 7.18 -7.59 4.13
CA ARG A 172 7.73 -6.46 3.39
C ARG A 172 8.52 -6.89 2.15
N GLU A 173 9.29 -7.98 2.27
CA GLU A 173 10.03 -8.55 1.12
C GLU A 173 9.08 -9.11 0.06
N ALA A 174 8.03 -9.83 0.47
CA ALA A 174 7.01 -10.36 -0.44
C ALA A 174 6.21 -9.25 -1.13
N GLU A 175 5.86 -8.17 -0.42
CA GLU A 175 5.19 -7.01 -0.99
C GLU A 175 6.10 -6.27 -1.99
N LEU A 176 7.36 -6.08 -1.64
CA LEU A 176 8.36 -5.46 -2.53
C LEU A 176 8.55 -6.27 -3.81
N ALA A 177 8.55 -7.60 -3.73
CA ALA A 177 8.65 -8.46 -4.90
C ALA A 177 7.47 -8.27 -5.87
N VAL A 178 6.25 -8.12 -5.35
CA VAL A 178 5.06 -7.81 -6.16
C VAL A 178 5.20 -6.43 -6.82
N LEU A 179 5.60 -5.41 -6.07
CA LEU A 179 5.78 -4.06 -6.60
C LEU A 179 6.87 -4.01 -7.68
N LEU A 180 7.95 -4.77 -7.51
CA LEU A 180 9.03 -4.87 -8.49
C LEU A 180 8.54 -5.53 -9.79
N GLU A 181 7.79 -6.63 -9.69
CA GLU A 181 7.17 -7.28 -10.85
C GLU A 181 6.27 -6.31 -11.62
N LEU A 182 5.35 -5.65 -10.92
CA LEU A 182 4.40 -4.72 -11.54
C LEU A 182 5.10 -3.51 -12.16
N SER A 183 6.11 -2.97 -11.47
CA SER A 183 6.92 -1.86 -11.99
C SER A 183 7.67 -2.26 -13.26
N GLY A 184 8.18 -3.49 -13.32
CA GLY A 184 8.81 -4.05 -14.51
C GLY A 184 7.84 -4.13 -15.69
N LEU A 185 6.61 -4.60 -15.47
CA LEU A 185 5.56 -4.64 -16.50
C LEU A 185 5.20 -3.23 -16.99
N VAL A 186 5.06 -2.26 -16.10
CA VAL A 186 4.81 -0.85 -16.47
C VAL A 186 6.01 -0.28 -17.23
N GLY A 187 7.24 -0.58 -16.81
CA GLY A 187 8.46 -0.13 -17.47
C GLY A 187 8.60 -0.62 -18.91
N GLN A 188 8.21 -1.85 -19.18
CA GLN A 188 8.19 -2.42 -20.54
C GLN A 188 7.23 -1.68 -21.48
N GLU A 189 6.10 -1.21 -20.95
CA GLU A 189 5.08 -0.51 -21.72
C GLU A 189 5.13 1.03 -21.54
N ALA A 190 6.17 1.57 -20.87
CA ALA A 190 6.29 2.99 -20.58
C ALA A 190 6.13 3.89 -21.81
N PRO A 191 6.76 3.61 -22.99
CA PRO A 191 6.59 4.45 -24.18
C PRO A 191 5.14 4.47 -24.67
N ALA A 192 4.43 3.34 -24.62
CA ALA A 192 3.03 3.26 -25.03
C ALA A 192 2.12 4.02 -24.07
N ILE A 193 2.42 3.98 -22.76
CA ILE A 193 1.66 4.72 -21.73
C ILE A 193 1.92 6.22 -21.85
N GLU A 194 3.15 6.65 -22.14
CA GLU A 194 3.47 8.05 -22.40
C GLU A 194 2.71 8.60 -23.60
N GLN A 195 2.71 7.87 -24.72
CA GLN A 195 1.93 8.25 -25.91
C GLN A 195 0.43 8.34 -25.59
N LEU A 196 -0.11 7.35 -24.87
CA LEU A 196 -1.50 7.33 -24.44
C LEU A 196 -1.82 8.56 -23.57
N GLN A 197 -0.94 8.94 -22.65
CA GLN A 197 -1.11 10.10 -21.80
C GLN A 197 -1.12 11.41 -22.62
N GLN A 198 -0.26 11.53 -23.62
CA GLN A 198 -0.24 12.68 -24.54
C GLN A 198 -1.55 12.81 -25.32
N ILE A 199 -2.09 11.70 -25.85
CA ILE A 199 -3.37 11.68 -26.54
C ILE A 199 -4.51 12.13 -25.61
N LEU A 200 -4.55 11.61 -24.38
CA LEU A 200 -5.55 12.01 -23.39
C LEU A 200 -5.47 13.50 -23.06
N LEU A 201 -4.28 14.06 -22.93
CA LEU A 201 -4.07 15.49 -22.70
C LEU A 201 -4.57 16.34 -23.87
N GLN A 202 -4.29 15.93 -25.11
CA GLN A 202 -4.78 16.61 -26.31
C GLN A 202 -6.31 16.64 -26.36
N LEU A 203 -6.96 15.51 -26.05
CA LEU A 203 -8.41 15.42 -26.00
C LEU A 203 -9.02 16.29 -24.89
N ASP A 204 -8.44 16.24 -23.68
CA ASP A 204 -8.93 17.05 -22.55
C ASP A 204 -8.81 18.55 -22.86
N PHE A 205 -7.68 18.98 -23.42
CA PHE A 205 -7.48 20.35 -23.84
C PHE A 205 -8.45 20.78 -24.95
N GLY A 206 -8.68 19.93 -25.96
CA GLY A 206 -9.65 20.17 -27.03
C GLY A 206 -11.08 20.31 -26.48
N LEU A 207 -11.48 19.42 -25.56
CA LEU A 207 -12.78 19.48 -24.92
C LEU A 207 -12.95 20.73 -24.04
N ALA A 208 -11.91 21.12 -23.30
CA ALA A 208 -11.91 22.33 -22.48
C ALA A 208 -12.11 23.59 -23.35
N ARG A 209 -11.40 23.67 -24.48
CA ARG A 209 -11.57 24.77 -25.46
C ARG A 209 -12.98 24.80 -26.06
N ALA A 210 -13.52 23.64 -26.43
CA ALA A 210 -14.88 23.56 -26.98
C ALA A 210 -15.94 24.00 -25.96
N ARG A 211 -15.82 23.57 -24.70
CA ARG A 211 -16.71 24.02 -23.62
C ARG A 211 -16.61 25.52 -23.36
N TYR A 212 -15.41 26.05 -23.33
CA TYR A 212 -15.20 27.50 -23.17
C TYR A 212 -15.79 28.28 -24.33
N GLY A 213 -15.55 27.86 -25.58
CA GLY A 213 -16.15 28.47 -26.76
C GLY A 213 -17.69 28.49 -26.74
N ALA A 214 -18.30 27.36 -26.33
CA ALA A 214 -19.74 27.29 -26.18
C ALA A 214 -20.25 28.24 -25.05
N TRP A 215 -19.51 28.35 -23.95
CA TRP A 215 -19.90 29.24 -22.84
C TRP A 215 -19.85 30.72 -23.19
N ILE A 216 -18.85 31.15 -23.96
CA ILE A 216 -18.72 32.56 -24.39
C ILE A 216 -19.50 32.88 -25.68
N GLY A 217 -20.24 31.91 -26.24
CA GLY A 217 -20.98 32.12 -27.50
C GLY A 217 -20.08 32.32 -28.72
N ALA A 218 -18.85 31.82 -28.71
CA ALA A 218 -17.93 31.92 -29.85
C ALA A 218 -18.51 31.21 -31.08
N VAL A 219 -18.50 31.87 -32.21
CA VAL A 219 -18.88 31.26 -33.50
C VAL A 219 -17.81 30.23 -33.89
N ARG A 220 -18.27 29.10 -34.45
CA ARG A 220 -17.43 28.04 -35.00
C ARG A 220 -16.76 28.42 -36.28
#